data_37422ccf7ed8b43f6345e197a520ab66
#
_entry.id   37422ccf7ed8b43f6345e197a520ab66
#
_cell.length_a   1.000
_cell.length_b   1.000
_cell.length_c   1.000
_cell.angle_alpha   90.00
_cell.angle_beta   90.00
_cell.angle_gamma   90.00
#
_symmetry.space_group_name_H-M   'P 1'
#
loop_
_entity.id
_entity.type
_entity.pdbx_description
1 polymer ?
#
loop_
_entity_poly.entity_id
_entity_poly.type
_entity_poly.pdbx_seq_one_letter_code
_entity_poly.pdbx_strand_id
1 'polypeptide(L)'
;MRALTATWLCALTLTRAGSTCAADPTTYGTADTQYANFAFASEIGSGIYEISGSTITVYTFQPGYTLRTAEPDGGRPGIRLIFPFTVGFFNFSTNDLLHLELPNSIGALSFEPGVELDYWITDGWDLYPYVKVGGTLASSSEVNALIYGAGLRSDYRFDALGSFGLWRATLAYAGAHYHGDVPNESFTRLRDGVELDRTLNMSWHSRALEIAPYAIADIYFNAPSGPASGIAPRTFQYELGLMINVTPRWTIFGVPFPRLGIGYREAGVLSGWRLVLGDPF
;
A
#
# COMPACT_ATOMS: atom_id res chain seq x y z
N MET A 1 -27.60 22.94 25.11
CA MET A 1 -26.95 22.53 23.87
C MET A 1 -26.98 21.02 23.81
N ARG A 2 -27.77 20.44 22.92
CA ARG A 2 -28.01 18.97 22.87
C ARG A 2 -27.09 18.36 21.84
N ALA A 3 -26.23 17.44 22.27
CA ALA A 3 -25.38 16.64 21.40
C ALA A 3 -26.24 15.62 20.64
N LEU A 4 -26.22 15.70 19.31
CA LEU A 4 -26.78 14.68 18.42
C LEU A 4 -25.70 13.61 18.22
N THR A 5 -25.88 12.47 18.88
CA THR A 5 -25.11 11.25 18.61
C THR A 5 -25.65 10.60 17.34
N ALA A 6 -24.96 10.76 16.25
CA ALA A 6 -25.23 10.02 15.02
C ALA A 6 -24.52 8.66 15.09
N THR A 7 -25.26 7.62 15.47
CA THR A 7 -24.81 6.23 15.44
C THR A 7 -25.01 5.69 14.03
N TRP A 8 -23.95 5.61 13.24
CA TRP A 8 -23.95 4.87 11.98
C TRP A 8 -23.49 3.44 12.24
N LEU A 9 -24.45 2.54 12.37
CA LEU A 9 -24.25 1.10 12.31
C LEU A 9 -24.22 0.68 10.83
N CYS A 10 -23.04 0.52 10.24
CA CYS A 10 -22.91 -0.19 8.97
C CYS A 10 -22.97 -1.69 9.22
N ALA A 11 -24.15 -2.28 9.03
CA ALA A 11 -24.31 -3.75 8.98
C ALA A 11 -23.80 -4.25 7.64
N LEU A 12 -22.61 -4.83 7.60
CA LEU A 12 -22.12 -5.62 6.46
C LEU A 12 -22.83 -6.96 6.46
N THR A 13 -23.87 -7.12 5.64
CA THR A 13 -24.42 -8.42 5.28
C THR A 13 -23.56 -9.04 4.18
N LEU A 14 -22.72 -9.99 4.55
CA LEU A 14 -22.00 -10.87 3.61
C LEU A 14 -23.00 -11.83 2.96
N THR A 15 -23.47 -11.51 1.77
CA THR A 15 -24.13 -12.50 0.90
C THR A 15 -23.05 -13.26 0.13
N ARG A 16 -22.92 -14.52 0.47
CA ARG A 16 -22.08 -15.51 -0.22
C ARG A 16 -22.73 -15.83 -1.57
N ALA A 17 -22.24 -15.23 -2.65
CA ALA A 17 -22.56 -15.68 -4.01
C ALA A 17 -21.45 -16.65 -4.44
N GLY A 18 -21.73 -17.95 -4.31
CA GLY A 18 -20.95 -19.00 -4.92
C GLY A 18 -21.24 -19.05 -6.41
N SER A 19 -20.22 -18.89 -7.22
CA SER A 19 -20.22 -19.30 -8.62
C SER A 19 -18.85 -19.86 -8.93
N THR A 20 -18.75 -21.18 -8.87
CA THR A 20 -17.66 -21.96 -9.40
C THR A 20 -17.75 -21.97 -10.91
N CYS A 21 -16.92 -21.19 -11.60
CA CYS A 21 -16.49 -21.49 -12.95
C CYS A 21 -15.07 -22.04 -12.86
N ALA A 22 -14.94 -23.35 -12.96
CA ALA A 22 -13.68 -24.01 -13.20
C ALA A 22 -13.26 -23.67 -14.63
N ALA A 23 -12.27 -22.81 -14.80
CA ALA A 23 -11.56 -22.67 -16.07
C ALA A 23 -10.47 -23.72 -16.12
N ASP A 24 -10.43 -24.42 -17.24
CA ASP A 24 -9.50 -25.51 -17.58
C ASP A 24 -8.04 -25.03 -17.53
N PRO A 25 -7.11 -25.70 -16.83
CA PRO A 25 -5.74 -25.22 -16.66
C PRO A 25 -4.81 -25.69 -17.80
N THR A 26 -5.19 -25.52 -19.04
CA THR A 26 -4.32 -25.89 -20.16
C THR A 26 -4.04 -24.70 -21.05
N THR A 27 -2.90 -24.13 -20.85
CA THR A 27 -1.99 -23.38 -21.73
C THR A 27 -1.39 -22.19 -21.00
N TYR A 28 -0.48 -22.45 -20.07
CA TYR A 28 0.41 -21.41 -19.58
C TYR A 28 1.58 -21.30 -20.55
N GLY A 29 1.71 -20.13 -21.19
CA GLY A 29 2.84 -19.80 -22.03
C GLY A 29 4.16 -19.96 -21.29
N THR A 30 5.18 -20.30 -22.06
CA THR A 30 6.56 -20.50 -21.65
C THR A 30 7.08 -19.33 -20.78
N ALA A 31 7.97 -19.64 -19.85
CA ALA A 31 8.54 -18.79 -18.80
C ALA A 31 9.15 -17.43 -19.22
N ASP A 32 9.09 -17.06 -20.50
CA ASP A 32 9.76 -15.88 -21.07
C ASP A 32 8.90 -14.59 -21.09
N THR A 33 7.67 -14.61 -20.59
CA THR A 33 6.76 -13.44 -20.68
C THR A 33 6.10 -13.06 -19.35
N GLN A 34 6.78 -13.22 -18.23
CA GLN A 34 6.32 -12.65 -16.98
C GLN A 34 6.68 -11.16 -16.90
N TYR A 35 5.92 -10.32 -17.59
CA TYR A 35 6.00 -8.89 -17.39
C TYR A 35 5.38 -8.55 -16.04
N ALA A 36 6.18 -7.94 -15.16
CA ALA A 36 5.67 -7.43 -13.90
C ALA A 36 4.70 -6.26 -14.17
N ASN A 37 3.52 -6.28 -13.57
CA ASN A 37 2.65 -5.10 -13.56
C ASN A 37 3.24 -4.05 -12.62
N PHE A 38 4.07 -3.15 -13.17
CA PHE A 38 4.82 -2.17 -12.38
C PHE A 38 3.91 -1.15 -11.70
N ALA A 39 2.86 -0.70 -12.38
CA ALA A 39 1.93 0.25 -11.80
C ALA A 39 1.19 -0.37 -10.61
N PHE A 40 0.81 -1.64 -10.71
CA PHE A 40 0.17 -2.36 -9.62
C PHE A 40 1.15 -2.63 -8.47
N ALA A 41 2.38 -3.08 -8.76
CA ALA A 41 3.40 -3.36 -7.75
C ALA A 41 3.75 -2.12 -6.91
N SER A 42 3.79 -0.94 -7.51
CA SER A 42 4.06 0.31 -6.79
C SER A 42 2.93 0.72 -5.83
N GLU A 43 1.72 0.22 -6.06
CA GLU A 43 0.51 0.59 -5.31
C GLU A 43 0.06 -0.45 -4.28
N ILE A 44 0.50 -1.72 -4.38
CA ILE A 44 0.10 -2.74 -3.41
C ILE A 44 0.80 -2.60 -2.05
N GLY A 45 1.96 -1.94 -2.03
CA GLY A 45 2.79 -1.73 -0.85
C GLY A 45 3.77 -2.89 -0.58
N SER A 46 4.60 -2.71 0.46
CA SER A 46 5.60 -3.70 0.85
C SER A 46 4.95 -4.98 1.35
N GLY A 47 5.43 -6.13 0.88
CA GLY A 47 4.90 -7.43 1.30
C GLY A 47 5.52 -8.60 0.57
N ILE A 48 5.22 -9.78 1.07
CA ILE A 48 5.52 -11.06 0.44
C ILE A 48 4.18 -11.63 -0.02
N TYR A 49 4.03 -11.79 -1.31
CA TYR A 49 2.79 -12.22 -1.94
C TYR A 49 2.99 -13.56 -2.65
N GLU A 50 2.05 -14.44 -2.50
CA GLU A 50 2.02 -15.70 -3.25
C GLU A 50 1.08 -15.57 -4.44
N ILE A 51 1.59 -15.78 -5.65
CA ILE A 51 0.84 -15.65 -6.90
C ILE A 51 1.02 -16.94 -7.70
N SER A 52 -0.04 -17.72 -7.87
CA SER A 52 -0.01 -18.92 -8.71
C SER A 52 1.17 -19.86 -8.42
N GLY A 53 1.54 -20.00 -7.14
CA GLY A 53 2.65 -20.85 -6.70
C GLY A 53 4.04 -20.21 -6.83
N SER A 54 4.10 -18.93 -7.20
CA SER A 54 5.35 -18.15 -7.18
C SER A 54 5.31 -17.11 -6.08
N THR A 55 6.42 -16.92 -5.38
CA THR A 55 6.55 -15.88 -4.35
C THR A 55 7.08 -14.60 -4.97
N ILE A 56 6.38 -13.51 -4.75
CA ILE A 56 6.81 -12.16 -5.13
C ILE A 56 6.99 -11.34 -3.87
N THR A 57 8.16 -10.76 -3.72
CA THR A 57 8.43 -9.85 -2.62
C THR A 57 8.57 -8.44 -3.16
N VAL A 58 7.79 -7.53 -2.61
CA VAL A 58 7.79 -6.10 -2.98
C VAL A 58 8.18 -5.29 -1.77
N TYR A 59 9.11 -4.37 -1.93
CA TYR A 59 9.44 -3.35 -0.94
C TYR A 59 9.19 -1.98 -1.52
N THR A 60 8.27 -1.24 -0.91
CA THR A 60 7.99 0.16 -1.26
C THR A 60 8.48 1.05 -0.12
N PHE A 61 9.28 2.04 -0.46
CA PHE A 61 9.78 3.06 0.44
C PHE A 61 9.40 4.43 -0.11
N GLN A 62 8.73 5.28 0.68
CA GLN A 62 8.22 6.57 0.25
C GLN A 62 8.81 7.72 1.09
N PRO A 63 10.08 8.08 0.90
CA PRO A 63 10.62 9.27 1.53
C PRO A 63 9.93 10.52 1.01
N GLY A 64 9.82 11.54 1.85
CA GLY A 64 9.25 12.82 1.46
C GLY A 64 10.00 13.97 2.10
N TYR A 65 10.00 15.11 1.41
CA TYR A 65 10.58 16.35 1.89
C TYR A 65 9.54 17.46 1.90
N THR A 66 9.24 18.01 3.07
CA THR A 66 8.26 19.09 3.23
C THR A 66 8.92 20.42 2.89
N LEU A 67 8.45 21.02 1.81
CA LEU A 67 8.86 22.37 1.39
C LEU A 67 8.15 23.45 2.20
N ARG A 68 6.88 23.21 2.52
CA ARG A 68 6.05 24.12 3.29
C ARG A 68 5.00 23.31 4.06
N THR A 69 4.81 23.62 5.33
CA THR A 69 3.71 23.06 6.13
C THR A 69 2.40 23.77 5.79
N ALA A 70 1.29 23.02 5.92
CA ALA A 70 -0.03 23.63 5.83
C ALA A 70 -0.25 24.66 6.96
N GLU A 71 -0.96 25.73 6.63
CA GLU A 71 -1.39 26.71 7.63
C GLU A 71 -2.78 26.29 8.16
N PRO A 72 -2.99 26.34 9.50
CA PRO A 72 -4.31 26.12 10.07
C PRO A 72 -5.35 27.10 9.50
N ASP A 73 -6.65 26.75 9.66
CA ASP A 73 -7.80 27.59 9.29
C ASP A 73 -7.95 27.87 7.79
N GLY A 74 -7.53 26.95 6.94
CA GLY A 74 -7.72 27.05 5.49
C GLY A 74 -6.84 28.12 4.84
N GLY A 75 -5.73 28.48 5.46
CA GLY A 75 -4.71 29.37 4.92
C GLY A 75 -4.05 28.80 3.67
N ARG A 76 -2.72 28.75 3.65
CA ARG A 76 -1.98 28.19 2.52
C ARG A 76 -1.82 26.69 2.65
N PRO A 77 -2.03 25.91 1.58
CA PRO A 77 -1.77 24.47 1.61
C PRO A 77 -0.27 24.17 1.84
N GLY A 78 0.01 23.09 2.53
CA GLY A 78 1.34 22.52 2.61
C GLY A 78 1.81 22.01 1.24
N ILE A 79 3.11 21.88 1.06
CA ILE A 79 3.73 21.30 -0.15
C ILE A 79 4.78 20.31 0.29
N ARG A 80 4.66 19.07 -0.17
CA ARG A 80 5.60 17.99 0.08
C ARG A 80 6.05 17.37 -1.23
N LEU A 81 7.35 17.20 -1.38
CA LEU A 81 7.92 16.36 -2.42
C LEU A 81 7.91 14.91 -1.92
N ILE A 82 7.49 13.98 -2.75
CA ILE A 82 7.48 12.55 -2.47
C ILE A 82 8.38 11.84 -3.47
N PHE A 83 9.08 10.80 -2.99
CA PHE A 83 10.06 10.06 -3.79
C PHE A 83 9.85 8.55 -3.62
N PRO A 84 8.70 7.98 -4.05
CA PRO A 84 8.45 6.56 -3.94
C PRO A 84 9.47 5.73 -4.71
N PHE A 85 10.03 4.74 -4.04
CA PHE A 85 10.86 3.69 -4.62
C PHE A 85 10.17 2.35 -4.39
N THR A 86 10.08 1.52 -5.41
CA THR A 86 9.59 0.15 -5.28
C THR A 86 10.60 -0.80 -5.87
N VAL A 87 10.94 -1.83 -5.10
CA VAL A 87 11.83 -2.91 -5.52
C VAL A 87 11.07 -4.22 -5.44
N GLY A 88 11.00 -4.92 -6.56
CA GLY A 88 10.36 -6.23 -6.65
C GLY A 88 11.39 -7.34 -6.86
N PHE A 89 11.24 -8.44 -6.14
CA PHE A 89 12.05 -9.65 -6.24
C PHE A 89 11.13 -10.83 -6.56
N PHE A 90 11.52 -11.64 -7.53
CA PHE A 90 10.82 -12.87 -7.87
C PHE A 90 11.48 -14.07 -7.18
N ASN A 91 10.66 -15.03 -6.73
CA ASN A 91 11.09 -16.25 -6.06
C ASN A 91 11.94 -16.02 -4.79
N PHE A 92 11.72 -14.90 -4.11
CA PHE A 92 12.34 -14.58 -2.84
C PHE A 92 11.36 -14.89 -1.69
N SER A 93 11.72 -15.83 -0.83
CA SER A 93 10.84 -16.34 0.22
C SER A 93 11.12 -15.71 1.59
N THR A 94 10.17 -15.88 2.52
CA THR A 94 10.34 -15.49 3.93
C THR A 94 11.56 -16.18 4.57
N ASN A 95 11.90 -17.38 4.10
CA ASN A 95 13.02 -18.16 4.62
C ASN A 95 14.36 -17.50 4.25
N ASP A 96 14.49 -16.99 3.03
CA ASP A 96 15.68 -16.27 2.56
C ASP A 96 15.87 -14.98 3.38
N LEU A 97 14.75 -14.29 3.71
CA LEU A 97 14.77 -13.11 4.58
C LEU A 97 15.27 -13.44 5.99
N LEU A 98 14.83 -14.55 6.57
CA LEU A 98 15.24 -14.97 7.91
C LEU A 98 16.73 -15.36 7.98
N HIS A 99 17.28 -15.84 6.88
CA HIS A 99 18.71 -16.17 6.76
C HIS A 99 19.58 -14.99 6.30
N LEU A 100 18.97 -13.79 6.11
CA LEU A 100 19.63 -12.58 5.56
C LEU A 100 20.31 -12.84 4.20
N GLU A 101 19.79 -13.77 3.43
CA GLU A 101 20.24 -14.01 2.07
C GLU A 101 19.72 -12.87 1.18
N LEU A 102 20.62 -12.18 0.50
CA LEU A 102 20.26 -11.16 -0.46
C LEU A 102 19.79 -11.82 -1.76
N PRO A 103 18.71 -11.32 -2.38
CA PRO A 103 18.29 -11.84 -3.67
C PRO A 103 19.40 -11.72 -4.70
N ASN A 104 19.61 -12.78 -5.46
CA ASN A 104 20.66 -12.82 -6.49
C ASN A 104 20.41 -11.87 -7.66
N SER A 105 19.17 -11.38 -7.80
CA SER A 105 18.81 -10.40 -8.83
C SER A 105 17.63 -9.54 -8.36
N ILE A 106 17.69 -8.25 -8.64
CA ILE A 106 16.55 -7.32 -8.53
C ILE A 106 15.67 -7.62 -9.74
N GLY A 107 14.42 -8.08 -9.51
CA GLY A 107 13.49 -8.36 -10.60
C GLY A 107 12.99 -7.08 -11.28
N ALA A 108 12.66 -6.07 -10.47
CA ALA A 108 12.17 -4.78 -10.95
C ALA A 108 12.47 -3.66 -9.95
N LEU A 109 12.79 -2.49 -10.47
CA LEU A 109 12.98 -1.26 -9.70
C LEU A 109 12.10 -0.16 -10.30
N SER A 110 11.33 0.55 -9.48
CA SER A 110 10.62 1.75 -9.91
C SER A 110 10.98 2.95 -9.04
N PHE A 111 10.95 4.12 -9.64
CA PHE A 111 11.12 5.41 -8.97
C PHE A 111 10.12 6.42 -9.52
N GLU A 112 9.28 6.97 -8.63
CA GLU A 112 8.13 7.81 -8.99
C GLU A 112 8.13 9.14 -8.23
N PRO A 113 9.05 10.08 -8.50
CA PRO A 113 9.01 11.39 -7.86
C PRO A 113 7.68 12.09 -8.10
N GLY A 114 7.22 12.83 -7.09
CA GLY A 114 5.93 13.50 -7.16
C GLY A 114 5.79 14.66 -6.19
N VAL A 115 4.63 15.27 -6.24
CA VAL A 115 4.23 16.37 -5.36
C VAL A 115 2.91 16.03 -4.70
N GLU A 116 2.85 16.28 -3.41
CA GLU A 116 1.65 16.17 -2.57
C GLU A 116 1.36 17.55 -1.99
N LEU A 117 0.11 17.97 -2.05
CA LEU A 117 -0.37 19.15 -1.36
C LEU A 117 -1.09 18.71 -0.07
N ASP A 118 -0.97 19.50 0.97
CA ASP A 118 -1.58 19.25 2.27
C ASP A 118 -2.60 20.35 2.55
N TYR A 119 -3.89 19.98 2.53
CA TYR A 119 -4.99 20.88 2.82
C TYR A 119 -5.58 20.53 4.19
N TRP A 120 -5.42 21.43 5.13
CA TRP A 120 -6.11 21.39 6.41
C TRP A 120 -7.60 21.70 6.21
N ILE A 121 -8.48 20.79 6.58
CA ILE A 121 -9.94 20.96 6.51
C ILE A 121 -10.52 21.30 7.87
N THR A 122 -10.13 20.52 8.89
CA THR A 122 -10.49 20.74 10.31
C THR A 122 -9.40 20.15 11.21
N ASP A 123 -9.49 20.36 12.53
CA ASP A 123 -8.55 19.84 13.53
C ASP A 123 -8.39 18.29 13.56
N GLY A 124 -8.92 17.58 12.71
CA GLY A 124 -8.75 16.12 12.65
C GLY A 124 -8.83 15.61 11.23
N TRP A 125 -9.03 16.49 10.25
CA TRP A 125 -9.26 16.08 8.88
C TRP A 125 -8.40 16.85 7.91
N ASP A 126 -7.57 16.12 7.19
CA ASP A 126 -6.68 16.63 6.15
C ASP A 126 -6.93 15.95 4.81
N LEU A 127 -6.72 16.71 3.71
CA LEU A 127 -6.79 16.20 2.34
C LEU A 127 -5.45 16.39 1.65
N TYR A 128 -5.01 15.35 0.93
CA TYR A 128 -3.72 15.29 0.26
C TYR A 128 -3.87 14.89 -1.22
N PRO A 129 -4.22 15.82 -2.12
CA PRO A 129 -4.07 15.55 -3.55
C PRO A 129 -2.60 15.40 -3.92
N TYR A 130 -2.29 14.42 -4.76
CA TYR A 130 -0.92 14.17 -5.21
C TYR A 130 -0.86 13.78 -6.68
N VAL A 131 0.30 14.01 -7.28
CA VAL A 131 0.67 13.52 -8.60
C VAL A 131 2.10 12.98 -8.55
N LYS A 132 2.37 11.91 -9.26
CA LYS A 132 3.69 11.29 -9.36
C LYS A 132 3.93 10.78 -10.77
N VAL A 133 5.18 10.82 -11.23
CA VAL A 133 5.59 10.28 -12.52
C VAL A 133 7.03 9.79 -12.41
N GLY A 134 7.31 8.67 -13.06
CA GLY A 134 8.63 8.07 -12.97
C GLY A 134 8.86 6.99 -14.00
N GLY A 135 9.83 6.13 -13.71
CA GLY A 135 10.20 5.06 -14.61
C GLY A 135 10.49 3.76 -13.87
N THR A 136 10.52 2.69 -14.64
CA THR A 136 10.88 1.36 -14.19
C THR A 136 12.08 0.83 -14.93
N LEU A 137 12.86 0.01 -14.23
CA LEU A 137 13.95 -0.78 -14.78
C LEU A 137 13.70 -2.23 -14.39
N ALA A 138 13.63 -3.13 -15.35
CA ALA A 138 13.57 -4.57 -15.11
C ALA A 138 14.92 -5.22 -15.48
N SER A 139 15.41 -6.11 -14.63
CA SER A 139 16.73 -6.73 -14.83
C SER A 139 16.71 -7.86 -15.88
N SER A 140 15.55 -8.47 -16.11
CA SER A 140 15.41 -9.67 -16.97
C SER A 140 14.78 -9.40 -18.32
N SER A 141 14.31 -8.19 -18.57
CA SER A 141 13.69 -7.83 -19.85
C SER A 141 14.07 -6.40 -20.24
N GLU A 142 14.18 -6.12 -21.53
CA GLU A 142 14.36 -4.77 -22.06
C GLU A 142 13.10 -3.88 -21.85
N VAL A 143 12.16 -4.32 -21.02
CA VAL A 143 10.88 -3.64 -20.82
C VAL A 143 11.06 -2.53 -19.78
N ASN A 144 11.29 -1.35 -20.29
CA ASN A 144 11.21 -0.12 -19.53
C ASN A 144 9.78 0.45 -19.64
N ALA A 145 9.28 1.01 -18.57
CA ALA A 145 7.97 1.67 -18.57
C ALA A 145 8.06 3.05 -17.94
N LEU A 146 7.30 3.98 -18.51
CA LEU A 146 6.94 5.22 -17.85
C LEU A 146 5.75 4.91 -16.95
N ILE A 147 5.90 5.14 -15.64
CA ILE A 147 4.81 4.98 -14.66
C ILE A 147 4.34 6.34 -14.18
N TYR A 148 3.05 6.44 -13.92
CA TYR A 148 2.43 7.66 -13.46
C TYR A 148 1.25 7.38 -12.54
N GLY A 149 0.99 8.32 -11.66
CA GLY A 149 -0.12 8.22 -10.73
C GLY A 149 -0.62 9.59 -10.28
N ALA A 150 -1.89 9.64 -9.94
CA ALA A 150 -2.52 10.79 -9.32
C ALA A 150 -3.58 10.30 -8.34
N GLY A 151 -3.82 11.04 -7.28
CA GLY A 151 -4.83 10.64 -6.32
C GLY A 151 -5.18 11.74 -5.33
N LEU A 152 -6.16 11.38 -4.50
CA LEU A 152 -6.60 12.16 -3.37
C LEU A 152 -6.64 11.27 -2.15
N ARG A 153 -5.82 11.57 -1.15
CA ARG A 153 -5.85 10.94 0.16
C ARG A 153 -6.60 11.82 1.14
N SER A 154 -7.42 11.22 1.98
CA SER A 154 -8.16 11.85 3.07
C SER A 154 -7.77 11.14 4.37
N ASP A 155 -7.25 11.89 5.34
CA ASP A 155 -6.87 11.40 6.66
C ASP A 155 -7.81 12.05 7.70
N TYR A 156 -8.58 11.22 8.41
CA TYR A 156 -9.42 11.67 9.50
C TYR A 156 -8.99 11.04 10.83
N ARG A 157 -8.61 11.88 11.78
CA ARG A 157 -8.17 11.48 13.12
C ARG A 157 -9.33 11.59 14.09
N PHE A 158 -9.50 10.58 14.94
CA PHE A 158 -10.58 10.51 15.92
C PHE A 158 -10.13 9.75 17.16
N ASP A 159 -10.85 9.96 18.26
CA ASP A 159 -10.66 9.20 19.48
C ASP A 159 -11.77 8.15 19.62
N ALA A 160 -11.40 6.89 19.82
CA ALA A 160 -12.34 5.80 20.02
C ALA A 160 -11.81 4.79 21.03
N LEU A 161 -12.67 4.36 21.96
CA LEU A 161 -12.36 3.29 22.92
C LEU A 161 -11.08 3.52 23.76
N GLY A 162 -10.72 4.78 24.00
CA GLY A 162 -9.47 5.16 24.68
C GLY A 162 -8.22 4.93 23.84
N SER A 163 -8.38 4.88 22.53
CA SER A 163 -7.33 4.75 21.52
C SER A 163 -7.40 5.93 20.57
N PHE A 164 -6.27 6.32 20.03
CA PHE A 164 -6.20 7.26 18.92
C PHE A 164 -6.50 6.52 17.61
N GLY A 165 -7.48 6.99 16.85
CA GLY A 165 -7.89 6.40 15.58
C GLY A 165 -7.44 7.25 14.39
N LEU A 166 -7.06 6.57 13.32
CA LEU A 166 -6.86 7.14 12.00
C LEU A 166 -7.74 6.39 10.99
N TRP A 167 -8.61 7.14 10.33
CA TRP A 167 -9.30 6.65 9.14
C TRP A 167 -8.68 7.31 7.92
N ARG A 168 -8.24 6.51 6.96
CA ARG A 168 -7.65 6.97 5.70
C ARG A 168 -8.42 6.41 4.51
N ALA A 169 -8.83 7.29 3.62
CA ALA A 169 -9.36 6.92 2.32
C ALA A 169 -8.47 7.49 1.21
N THR A 170 -8.18 6.71 0.18
CA THR A 170 -7.36 7.13 -0.96
C THR A 170 -8.01 6.71 -2.26
N LEU A 171 -8.42 7.68 -3.07
CA LEU A 171 -8.79 7.45 -4.46
C LEU A 171 -7.55 7.69 -5.31
N ALA A 172 -7.09 6.67 -6.02
CA ALA A 172 -5.88 6.71 -6.83
C ALA A 172 -6.14 6.23 -8.24
N TYR A 173 -5.53 6.90 -9.21
CA TYR A 173 -5.36 6.43 -10.58
C TYR A 173 -3.88 6.19 -10.83
N ALA A 174 -3.53 5.02 -11.33
CA ALA A 174 -2.16 4.68 -11.67
C ALA A 174 -2.10 4.00 -13.03
N GLY A 175 -1.00 4.17 -13.74
CA GLY A 175 -0.80 3.55 -15.03
C GLY A 175 0.68 3.39 -15.39
N ALA A 176 0.92 2.52 -16.38
CA ALA A 176 2.21 2.28 -16.96
C ALA A 176 2.11 2.33 -18.48
N HIS A 177 3.04 3.04 -19.09
CA HIS A 177 3.24 3.09 -20.54
C HIS A 177 4.53 2.35 -20.86
N TYR A 178 4.40 1.18 -21.46
CA TYR A 178 5.52 0.31 -21.80
C TYR A 178 6.14 0.69 -23.14
N HIS A 179 7.44 0.51 -23.27
CA HIS A 179 8.13 0.61 -24.54
C HIS A 179 7.99 -0.71 -25.32
N GLY A 180 7.70 -0.63 -26.62
CA GLY A 180 7.51 -1.78 -27.50
C GLY A 180 6.06 -2.24 -27.62
N ASP A 181 5.84 -3.52 -27.92
CA ASP A 181 4.53 -4.10 -28.22
C ASP A 181 3.73 -4.53 -26.97
N VAL A 182 4.15 -4.11 -25.79
CA VAL A 182 3.46 -4.42 -24.53
C VAL A 182 2.28 -3.47 -24.34
N PRO A 183 1.07 -3.99 -24.09
CA PRO A 183 -0.10 -3.15 -23.83
C PRO A 183 0.09 -2.24 -22.60
N ASN A 184 -0.34 -1.00 -22.72
CA ASN A 184 -0.36 -0.07 -21.60
C ASN A 184 -1.36 -0.51 -20.53
N GLU A 185 -1.06 -0.20 -19.29
CA GLU A 185 -1.89 -0.53 -18.14
C GLU A 185 -2.37 0.71 -17.45
N SER A 186 -3.58 0.65 -16.92
CA SER A 186 -4.06 1.67 -15.97
C SER A 186 -5.18 1.09 -15.11
N PHE A 187 -5.30 1.60 -13.90
CA PHE A 187 -6.38 1.25 -13.01
C PHE A 187 -6.76 2.42 -12.11
N THR A 188 -7.97 2.35 -11.58
CA THR A 188 -8.46 3.24 -10.54
C THR A 188 -8.77 2.42 -9.30
N ARG A 189 -8.25 2.84 -8.15
CA ARG A 189 -8.44 2.17 -6.86
C ARG A 189 -8.99 3.14 -5.83
N LEU A 190 -10.00 2.70 -5.10
CA LEU A 190 -10.37 3.27 -3.82
C LEU A 190 -9.83 2.36 -2.73
N ARG A 191 -8.91 2.87 -1.92
CA ARG A 191 -8.45 2.24 -0.69
C ARG A 191 -9.11 2.94 0.48
N ASP A 192 -9.65 2.16 1.39
CA ASP A 192 -10.23 2.62 2.64
C ASP A 192 -9.63 1.82 3.79
N GLY A 193 -9.21 2.49 4.84
CA GLY A 193 -8.55 1.83 5.95
C GLY A 193 -8.73 2.55 7.27
N VAL A 194 -8.68 1.78 8.34
CA VAL A 194 -8.75 2.27 9.72
C VAL A 194 -7.64 1.64 10.56
N GLU A 195 -7.03 2.45 11.40
CA GLU A 195 -6.03 2.04 12.38
C GLU A 195 -6.42 2.60 13.75
N LEU A 196 -6.20 1.82 14.81
CA LEU A 196 -6.48 2.21 16.20
C LEU A 196 -5.22 2.05 17.04
N ASP A 197 -4.50 3.14 17.28
CA ASP A 197 -3.30 3.16 18.12
C ASP A 197 -3.64 3.09 19.60
N ARG A 198 -3.09 2.12 20.31
CA ARG A 198 -3.26 1.96 21.75
C ARG A 198 -1.93 1.74 22.44
N THR A 199 -1.64 2.61 23.40
CA THR A 199 -0.52 2.42 24.32
C THR A 199 -0.88 1.36 25.36
N LEU A 200 -0.02 0.37 25.52
CA LEU A 200 -0.18 -0.70 26.50
C LEU A 200 0.46 -0.28 27.84
N ASN A 201 -0.05 -0.84 28.93
CA ASN A 201 0.57 -0.71 30.26
C ASN A 201 1.84 -1.59 30.40
N MET A 202 2.60 -1.69 29.32
CA MET A 202 3.83 -2.46 29.20
C MET A 202 4.94 -1.57 28.67
N SER A 203 6.15 -1.80 29.13
CA SER A 203 7.32 -1.06 28.65
C SER A 203 8.43 -2.01 28.24
N TRP A 204 9.13 -1.65 27.15
CA TRP A 204 10.33 -2.32 26.68
C TRP A 204 11.48 -1.31 26.61
N HIS A 205 12.56 -1.59 27.34
CA HIS A 205 13.68 -0.66 27.48
C HIS A 205 13.26 0.77 27.86
N SER A 206 12.39 0.89 28.91
CA SER A 206 11.86 2.17 29.41
C SER A 206 11.01 2.97 28.40
N ARG A 207 10.52 2.34 27.35
CA ARG A 207 9.63 2.92 26.35
C ARG A 207 8.28 2.23 26.40
N ALA A 208 7.20 2.99 26.35
CA ALA A 208 5.86 2.43 26.29
C ALA A 208 5.69 1.61 25.00
N LEU A 209 5.11 0.43 25.11
CA LEU A 209 4.76 -0.40 23.96
C LEU A 209 3.41 0.06 23.43
N GLU A 210 3.33 0.24 22.12
CA GLU A 210 2.10 0.57 21.40
C GLU A 210 1.75 -0.54 20.42
N ILE A 211 0.46 -0.83 20.32
CA ILE A 211 -0.10 -1.71 19.30
C ILE A 211 -1.14 -0.94 18.51
N ALA A 212 -1.22 -1.24 17.21
CA ALA A 212 -2.21 -0.63 16.35
C ALA A 212 -2.79 -1.69 15.40
N PRO A 213 -3.92 -2.32 15.76
CA PRO A 213 -4.69 -3.10 14.82
C PRO A 213 -5.19 -2.21 13.69
N TYR A 214 -5.15 -2.74 12.47
CA TYR A 214 -5.64 -2.04 11.30
C TYR A 214 -6.45 -2.96 10.39
N ALA A 215 -7.30 -2.34 9.58
CA ALA A 215 -8.05 -2.98 8.51
C ALA A 215 -7.99 -2.11 7.27
N ILE A 216 -7.82 -2.73 6.11
CA ILE A 216 -7.78 -2.06 4.80
C ILE A 216 -8.73 -2.77 3.85
N ALA A 217 -9.46 -2.01 3.03
CA ALA A 217 -10.25 -2.49 1.91
C ALA A 217 -9.81 -1.76 0.64
N ASP A 218 -9.56 -2.50 -0.43
CA ASP A 218 -9.26 -1.98 -1.75
C ASP A 218 -10.39 -2.35 -2.73
N ILE A 219 -10.91 -1.35 -3.44
CA ILE A 219 -11.89 -1.52 -4.50
C ILE A 219 -11.26 -1.04 -5.81
N TYR A 220 -11.18 -1.92 -6.80
CA TYR A 220 -10.67 -1.59 -8.14
C TYR A 220 -11.84 -1.39 -9.09
N PHE A 221 -11.97 -0.21 -9.67
CA PHE A 221 -13.01 0.10 -10.65
C PHE A 221 -12.65 -0.43 -12.04
N ASN A 222 -11.37 -0.36 -12.40
CA ASN A 222 -10.81 -1.02 -13.57
C ASN A 222 -9.71 -1.93 -13.08
N ALA A 223 -9.85 -3.23 -13.32
CA ALA A 223 -8.81 -4.17 -12.97
C ALA A 223 -7.57 -3.93 -13.86
N PRO A 224 -6.34 -3.93 -13.28
CA PRO A 224 -5.15 -3.84 -14.11
C PRO A 224 -5.13 -5.03 -15.08
N SER A 225 -5.12 -4.75 -16.37
CA SER A 225 -5.08 -5.73 -17.43
C SER A 225 -3.68 -5.76 -18.02
N GLY A 226 -2.79 -6.57 -17.49
CA GLY A 226 -1.45 -6.75 -18.06
C GLY A 226 -1.25 -8.15 -18.63
N PRO A 227 -0.26 -8.37 -19.47
CA PRO A 227 0.03 -9.67 -20.08
C PRO A 227 0.42 -10.77 -19.06
N ALA A 228 0.85 -10.39 -17.86
CA ALA A 228 1.00 -11.32 -16.73
C ALA A 228 -0.35 -11.70 -16.08
N SER A 229 -1.43 -11.12 -16.52
CA SER A 229 -2.76 -11.23 -15.92
C SER A 229 -3.58 -12.41 -16.45
N GLY A 230 -3.02 -13.57 -16.54
CA GLY A 230 -3.86 -14.78 -16.39
C GLY A 230 -4.63 -14.75 -15.06
N ILE A 231 -4.42 -13.70 -14.27
CA ILE A 231 -4.95 -13.46 -12.94
C ILE A 231 -5.68 -12.11 -13.00
N ALA A 232 -6.99 -12.16 -13.25
CA ALA A 232 -7.82 -10.97 -13.03
C ALA A 232 -7.78 -10.63 -11.52
N PRO A 233 -7.20 -9.48 -11.11
CA PRO A 233 -7.29 -9.05 -9.73
C PRO A 233 -8.76 -8.94 -9.36
N ARG A 234 -9.13 -9.41 -8.17
CA ARG A 234 -10.50 -9.22 -7.69
C ARG A 234 -10.77 -7.74 -7.57
N THR A 235 -11.97 -7.34 -7.94
CA THR A 235 -12.45 -5.96 -7.80
C THR A 235 -12.44 -5.49 -6.34
N PHE A 236 -12.47 -6.43 -5.39
CA PHE A 236 -12.45 -6.17 -3.96
C PHE A 236 -11.38 -7.02 -3.28
N GLN A 237 -10.57 -6.37 -2.45
CA GLN A 237 -9.52 -6.98 -1.63
C GLN A 237 -9.62 -6.41 -0.22
N TYR A 238 -9.20 -7.18 0.79
CA TYR A 238 -9.11 -6.67 2.16
C TYR A 238 -7.84 -7.17 2.85
N GLU A 239 -7.40 -6.42 3.84
CA GLU A 239 -6.25 -6.76 4.67
C GLU A 239 -6.58 -6.47 6.13
N LEU A 240 -6.19 -7.36 7.01
CA LEU A 240 -6.25 -7.19 8.46
C LEU A 240 -4.85 -7.37 9.02
N GLY A 241 -4.45 -6.52 9.95
CA GLY A 241 -3.11 -6.62 10.51
C GLY A 241 -2.94 -5.92 11.83
N LEU A 242 -1.71 -5.98 12.32
CA LEU A 242 -1.29 -5.42 13.59
C LEU A 242 0.07 -4.75 13.41
N MET A 243 0.15 -3.48 13.82
CA MET A 243 1.41 -2.74 13.94
C MET A 243 1.88 -2.75 15.39
N ILE A 244 3.19 -2.72 15.58
CA ILE A 244 3.85 -2.61 16.88
C ILE A 244 4.82 -1.43 16.82
N ASN A 245 4.83 -0.64 17.87
CA ASN A 245 5.71 0.51 18.03
C ASN A 245 6.13 0.67 19.50
N VAL A 246 7.10 1.51 19.72
CA VAL A 246 7.52 1.97 21.06
C VAL A 246 7.53 3.49 21.10
N THR A 247 7.03 4.08 22.19
CA THR A 247 7.02 5.53 22.39
C THR A 247 7.88 5.92 23.60
N PRO A 248 8.83 6.87 23.41
CA PRO A 248 9.26 7.51 22.18
C PRO A 248 9.94 6.51 21.22
N ARG A 249 9.82 6.74 19.90
CA ARG A 249 10.43 5.85 18.87
C ARG A 249 11.96 5.83 19.01
N TRP A 250 12.57 4.71 18.70
CA TRP A 250 14.02 4.64 18.54
C TRP A 250 14.45 5.48 17.34
N THR A 251 15.63 6.07 17.45
CA THR A 251 16.26 6.77 16.34
C THR A 251 17.58 6.07 16.01
N ILE A 252 17.80 5.81 14.73
CA ILE A 252 19.04 5.27 14.19
C ILE A 252 19.64 6.36 13.29
N PHE A 253 20.82 6.85 13.64
CA PHE A 253 21.47 8.00 12.95
C PHE A 253 20.57 9.24 12.85
N GLY A 254 19.73 9.51 13.87
CA GLY A 254 18.81 10.66 13.89
C GLY A 254 17.48 10.44 13.11
N VAL A 255 17.32 9.31 12.47
CA VAL A 255 16.07 8.95 11.76
C VAL A 255 15.21 8.07 12.67
N PRO A 256 13.92 8.40 12.88
CA PRO A 256 13.03 7.56 13.66
C PRO A 256 12.91 6.17 13.04
N PHE A 257 13.07 5.13 13.85
CA PHE A 257 12.86 3.76 13.40
C PHE A 257 11.40 3.57 12.98
N PRO A 258 11.11 2.97 11.82
CA PRO A 258 9.75 2.77 11.35
C PRO A 258 8.98 1.82 12.29
N ARG A 259 7.67 1.97 12.33
CA ARG A 259 6.79 0.97 12.95
C ARG A 259 6.92 -0.34 12.20
N LEU A 260 6.75 -1.45 12.89
CA LEU A 260 6.76 -2.78 12.32
C LEU A 260 5.37 -3.39 12.43
N GLY A 261 4.95 -4.09 11.41
CA GLY A 261 3.66 -4.76 11.44
C GLY A 261 3.62 -5.99 10.57
N ILE A 262 2.58 -6.75 10.78
CA ILE A 262 2.23 -7.91 9.97
C ILE A 262 0.74 -7.83 9.63
N GLY A 263 0.40 -8.08 8.40
CA GLY A 263 -0.97 -8.16 7.91
C GLY A 263 -1.19 -9.40 7.06
N TYR A 264 -2.43 -9.82 6.97
CA TYR A 264 -2.86 -10.82 6.02
C TYR A 264 -3.83 -10.18 5.03
N ARG A 265 -3.46 -10.25 3.76
CA ARG A 265 -4.26 -9.74 2.64
C ARG A 265 -4.98 -10.89 1.95
N GLU A 266 -6.28 -10.72 1.74
CA GLU A 266 -7.09 -11.60 0.90
C GLU A 266 -7.46 -10.87 -0.39
N ALA A 267 -6.87 -11.30 -1.47
CA ALA A 267 -7.02 -10.71 -2.79
C ALA A 267 -7.26 -11.78 -3.88
N GLY A 268 -7.80 -12.90 -3.49
CA GLY A 268 -8.01 -14.08 -4.34
C GLY A 268 -6.69 -14.80 -4.61
N VAL A 269 -6.16 -14.64 -5.80
CA VAL A 269 -4.87 -15.27 -6.19
C VAL A 269 -3.65 -14.55 -5.62
N LEU A 270 -3.81 -13.32 -5.11
CA LEU A 270 -2.80 -12.49 -4.46
C LEU A 270 -2.95 -12.51 -2.93
N SER A 271 -3.47 -13.59 -2.36
CA SER A 271 -3.59 -13.71 -0.91
C SER A 271 -2.23 -14.00 -0.29
N GLY A 272 -1.93 -13.33 0.82
CA GLY A 272 -0.64 -13.56 1.46
C GLY A 272 -0.39 -12.71 2.69
N TRP A 273 0.73 -13.01 3.34
CA TRP A 273 1.23 -12.24 4.46
C TRP A 273 1.99 -11.01 3.98
N ARG A 274 1.76 -9.89 4.64
CA ARG A 274 2.43 -8.64 4.38
C ARG A 274 3.23 -8.21 5.60
N LEU A 275 4.54 -8.02 5.43
CA LEU A 275 5.37 -7.33 6.40
C LEU A 275 5.26 -5.82 6.16
N VAL A 276 4.82 -5.07 7.16
CA VAL A 276 4.62 -3.63 7.06
C VAL A 276 5.76 -2.90 7.76
N LEU A 277 6.38 -1.97 7.06
CA LEU A 277 7.42 -1.08 7.57
C LEU A 277 6.92 0.37 7.46
N GLY A 278 6.64 1.01 8.59
CA GLY A 278 6.17 2.39 8.63
C GLY A 278 4.65 2.51 8.77
N ASP A 279 3.97 2.90 7.70
CA ASP A 279 2.52 3.12 7.64
C ASP A 279 1.85 1.92 6.94
N PRO A 280 0.76 1.35 7.47
CA PRO A 280 0.10 0.21 6.84
C PRO A 280 -0.67 0.56 5.55
N PHE A 281 -0.99 1.86 5.33
CA PHE A 281 -1.83 2.33 4.23
C PHE A 281 -1.09 2.67 2.95
#